data_4a96312ca6f4b9ee690e34be06d4ec11
#
_entry.id   4a96312ca6f4b9ee690e34be06d4ec11
#
_cell.length_a   1.000
_cell.length_b   1.000
_cell.length_c   1.000
_cell.angle_alpha   90.00
_cell.angle_beta   90.00
_cell.angle_gamma   90.00
#
_symmetry.space_group_name_H-M   'P 1'
#
loop_
_entity.id
_entity.type
_entity.pdbx_description
1 polymer ?
#
loop_
_entity_poly.entity_id
_entity_poly.type
_entity_poly.pdbx_seq_one_letter_code
_entity_poly.pdbx_strand_id
1 'polypeptide(L)' 'MQQLNAAITPWAVQQNKTESPIWVVDQYTGFSGTTDLRDGVHPNAAGDDKMANVWYPALVNAFQVAQAEKQAAAAN' A
#
# COMPACT_ATOMS: atom_id res chain seq x y z
N MET A 1 9.44 -13.81 5.62
CA MET A 1 8.75 -12.53 5.31
C MET A 1 9.62 -11.55 4.55
N GLN A 2 10.88 -11.33 4.98
CA GLN A 2 11.76 -10.37 4.30
C GLN A 2 12.05 -10.77 2.85
N GLN A 3 12.28 -12.05 2.57
CA GLN A 3 12.53 -12.54 1.22
C GLN A 3 11.30 -12.37 0.33
N LEU A 4 10.12 -12.69 0.85
CA LEU A 4 8.87 -12.48 0.13
C LEU A 4 8.65 -11.00 -0.16
N ASN A 5 8.84 -10.14 0.85
CA ASN A 5 8.65 -8.69 0.70
C ASN A 5 9.63 -8.11 -0.31
N ALA A 6 10.88 -8.60 -0.34
CA ALA A 6 11.87 -8.15 -1.31
C ALA A 6 11.48 -8.50 -2.75
N ALA A 7 10.69 -9.55 -2.96
CA ALA A 7 10.24 -9.97 -4.30
C ALA A 7 9.01 -9.20 -4.79
N ILE A 8 8.22 -8.60 -3.89
CA ILE A 8 6.95 -7.96 -4.24
C ILE A 8 7.15 -6.74 -5.14
N THR A 9 8.05 -5.82 -4.77
CA THR A 9 8.24 -4.57 -5.53
C THR A 9 8.71 -4.83 -6.96
N PRO A 10 9.75 -5.67 -7.21
CA PRO A 10 10.13 -5.98 -8.60
C PRO A 10 9.01 -6.64 -9.40
N TRP A 11 8.25 -7.54 -8.76
CA TRP A 11 7.11 -8.18 -9.43
C TRP A 11 6.05 -7.14 -9.81
N ALA A 12 5.70 -6.24 -8.89
CA ALA A 12 4.71 -5.20 -9.15
C ALA A 12 5.14 -4.26 -10.26
N VAL A 13 6.43 -3.89 -10.32
CA VAL A 13 6.97 -3.06 -11.41
C VAL A 13 6.79 -3.74 -12.75
N GLN A 14 7.04 -5.06 -12.85
CA GLN A 14 6.86 -5.81 -14.08
C GLN A 14 5.39 -5.86 -14.52
N GLN A 15 4.46 -5.92 -13.57
CA GLN A 15 3.02 -6.03 -13.85
C GLN A 15 2.35 -4.66 -14.03
N ASN A 16 3.01 -3.58 -13.64
CA ASN A 16 2.43 -2.24 -13.70
C ASN A 16 2.23 -1.79 -15.15
N LYS A 17 1.04 -1.26 -15.42
CA LYS A 17 0.68 -0.70 -16.75
C LYS A 17 -0.07 0.61 -16.55
N THR A 18 0.03 1.50 -17.53
CA THR A 18 -0.67 2.79 -17.48
C THR A 18 -2.18 2.61 -17.35
N GLU A 19 -2.76 1.64 -18.07
CA GLU A 19 -4.19 1.37 -18.02
C GLU A 19 -4.60 0.61 -16.75
N SER A 20 -3.65 -0.08 -16.11
CA SER A 20 -3.89 -0.90 -14.91
C SER A 20 -2.71 -0.75 -13.97
N PRO A 21 -2.59 0.42 -13.31
CA PRO A 21 -1.44 0.67 -12.44
C PRO A 21 -1.48 -0.14 -11.15
N ILE A 22 -0.28 -0.48 -10.67
CA ILE A 22 -0.09 -1.23 -9.42
C ILE A 22 0.83 -0.43 -8.52
N TRP A 23 0.41 -0.24 -7.26
CA TRP A 23 1.24 0.39 -6.23
C TRP A 23 1.55 -0.61 -5.13
N VAL A 24 2.79 -0.58 -4.64
CA VAL A 24 3.17 -1.33 -3.46
C VAL A 24 3.06 -0.43 -2.23
N VAL A 25 2.30 -0.88 -1.24
CA VAL A 25 2.15 -0.16 0.04
C VAL A 25 2.91 -0.95 1.09
N ASP A 26 3.98 -0.36 1.62
CA ASP A 26 4.86 -1.03 2.58
C ASP A 26 4.26 -0.96 3.99
N GLN A 27 3.66 -2.07 4.44
CA GLN A 27 3.12 -2.21 5.78
C GLN A 27 4.12 -2.87 6.75
N TYR A 28 5.28 -3.30 6.25
CA TYR A 28 6.27 -4.02 7.07
C TYR A 28 7.24 -3.07 7.76
N THR A 29 7.79 -2.11 7.04
CA THR A 29 8.79 -1.18 7.57
C THR A 29 8.17 -0.29 8.65
N GLY A 30 8.83 -0.22 9.80
CA GLY A 30 8.35 0.58 10.93
C GLY A 30 7.34 -0.10 11.82
N PHE A 31 6.85 -1.29 11.46
CA PHE A 31 5.93 -2.06 12.28
C PHE A 31 6.71 -3.01 13.21
N SER A 32 6.47 -2.92 14.52
CA SER A 32 7.19 -3.70 15.52
C SER A 32 6.35 -4.86 16.01
N GLY A 33 6.88 -6.08 15.92
CA GLY A 33 6.21 -7.27 16.45
C GLY A 33 6.10 -7.31 17.97
N THR A 34 6.86 -6.45 18.69
CA THR A 34 6.82 -6.41 20.14
C THR A 34 5.92 -5.32 20.71
N THR A 35 5.79 -4.18 20.03
CA THR A 35 5.07 -3.02 20.54
C THR A 35 3.77 -2.74 19.82
N ASP A 36 3.58 -3.27 18.60
CA ASP A 36 2.44 -2.94 17.74
C ASP A 36 1.41 -4.07 17.64
N LEU A 37 1.67 -5.20 18.28
CA LEU A 37 0.77 -6.35 18.32
C LEU A 37 0.23 -6.57 19.74
N ARG A 38 -1.07 -6.87 19.85
CA ARG A 38 -1.71 -7.13 21.17
C ARG A 38 -1.50 -8.57 21.65
N ASP A 39 -1.35 -9.52 20.73
CA ASP A 39 -1.24 -10.95 21.04
C ASP A 39 -0.16 -11.66 20.23
N GLY A 40 0.77 -10.92 19.62
CA GLY A 40 1.79 -11.45 18.75
C GLY A 40 1.34 -11.70 17.32
N VAL A 41 0.05 -11.53 17.03
CA VAL A 41 -0.53 -11.75 15.69
C VAL A 41 -1.36 -10.57 15.21
N HIS A 42 -2.23 -10.02 16.09
CA HIS A 42 -3.15 -8.94 15.71
C HIS A 42 -2.61 -7.57 16.14
N PRO A 43 -2.75 -6.54 15.30
CA PRO A 43 -2.31 -5.20 15.67
C PRO A 43 -3.04 -4.67 16.91
N ASN A 44 -2.32 -3.93 17.74
CA ASN A 44 -2.93 -3.14 18.81
C ASN A 44 -3.27 -1.74 18.27
N ALA A 45 -3.69 -0.81 19.15
CA ALA A 45 -4.06 0.55 18.72
C ALA A 45 -2.89 1.27 18.03
N ALA A 46 -1.66 1.12 18.55
CA ALA A 46 -0.48 1.72 17.93
C ALA A 46 -0.19 1.11 16.56
N GLY A 47 -0.35 -0.22 16.42
CA GLY A 47 -0.20 -0.91 15.15
C GLY A 47 -1.26 -0.49 14.14
N ASP A 48 -2.50 -0.34 14.58
CA ASP A 48 -3.59 0.15 13.73
C ASP A 48 -3.30 1.55 13.21
N ASP A 49 -2.80 2.45 14.06
CA ASP A 49 -2.43 3.81 13.64
C ASP A 49 -1.31 3.80 12.60
N LYS A 50 -0.30 2.95 12.80
CA LYS A 50 0.81 2.84 11.83
C LYS A 50 0.30 2.34 10.49
N MET A 51 -0.56 1.33 10.48
CA MET A 51 -1.15 0.81 9.25
C MET A 51 -1.97 1.88 8.55
N ALA A 52 -2.80 2.62 9.28
CA ALA A 52 -3.62 3.68 8.71
C ALA A 52 -2.77 4.82 8.15
N ASN A 53 -1.68 5.20 8.83
CA ASN A 53 -0.78 6.26 8.37
C ASN A 53 -0.04 5.90 7.08
N VAL A 54 0.15 4.62 6.80
CA VAL A 54 0.74 4.14 5.54
C VAL A 54 -0.33 4.03 4.46
N TRP A 55 -1.49 3.47 4.78
CA TRP A 55 -2.57 3.25 3.81
C TRP A 55 -3.24 4.53 3.34
N TYR A 56 -3.48 5.49 4.24
CA TYR A 56 -4.27 6.67 3.90
C TYR A 56 -3.67 7.49 2.76
N PRO A 57 -2.37 7.86 2.78
CA PRO A 57 -1.78 8.58 1.65
C PRO A 57 -1.82 7.78 0.35
N ALA A 58 -1.64 6.45 0.43
CA ALA A 58 -1.68 5.59 -0.75
C ALA A 58 -3.08 5.56 -1.36
N LEU A 59 -4.13 5.49 -0.54
CA LEU A 59 -5.51 5.52 -1.01
C LEU A 59 -5.86 6.85 -1.65
N VAL A 60 -5.42 7.97 -1.07
CA VAL A 60 -5.66 9.30 -1.65
C VAL A 60 -4.98 9.40 -3.01
N ASN A 61 -3.73 8.94 -3.13
CA ASN A 61 -3.01 8.94 -4.40
C ASN A 61 -3.72 8.09 -5.45
N ALA A 62 -4.15 6.89 -5.09
CA ALA A 62 -4.87 6.00 -6.02
C ALA A 62 -6.18 6.61 -6.48
N PHE A 63 -6.91 7.27 -5.59
CA PHE A 63 -8.15 7.96 -5.92
C PHE A 63 -7.91 9.08 -6.93
N GLN A 64 -6.88 9.90 -6.71
CA GLN A 64 -6.54 11.00 -7.61
C GLN A 64 -6.16 10.50 -9.01
N VAL A 65 -5.40 9.41 -9.10
CA VAL A 65 -5.05 8.80 -10.38
C VAL A 65 -6.28 8.26 -11.09
N ALA A 66 -7.16 7.57 -10.36
CA ALA A 66 -8.40 7.03 -10.92
C ALA A 66 -9.31 8.16 -11.44
N GLN A 67 -9.40 9.29 -10.73
CA GLN A 67 -10.15 10.45 -11.20
C GLN A 67 -9.56 11.02 -12.49
N ALA A 68 -8.23 11.15 -12.55
CA ALA A 68 -7.57 11.67 -13.74
C ALA A 68 -7.80 10.77 -14.95
N GLU A 69 -7.77 9.45 -14.78
CA GLU A 69 -8.06 8.49 -15.84
C GLU A 69 -9.50 8.59 -16.31
N LYS A 70 -10.45 8.73 -15.38
CA LYS A 70 -11.86 8.89 -15.70
C LYS A 70 -12.10 10.18 -16.50
N GLN A 71 -11.48 11.28 -16.10
CA GLN A 71 -11.60 12.55 -16.83
C GLN A 71 -10.99 12.48 -18.21
N ALA A 72 -9.83 11.84 -18.36
CA ALA A 72 -9.21 11.65 -19.65
C ALA A 72 -10.07 10.80 -20.59
N ALA A 73 -10.68 9.73 -20.07
CA ALA A 73 -11.61 8.89 -20.84
C ALA A 73 -12.86 9.64 -21.24
N ALA A 74 -13.39 10.51 -20.36
CA ALA A 74 -14.58 11.32 -20.64
C ALA A 74 -14.30 12.42 -21.66
N ALA A 75 -13.05 12.92 -21.75
CA ALA A 75 -12.66 13.95 -22.69
C ALA A 75 -12.51 13.42 -24.13
N ASN A 76 -12.38 12.13 -24.29
CA ASN A 76 -12.28 11.48 -25.59
C ASN A 76 -13.63 11.06 -26.12
#